data_f9909f3e7cb90120aad4696cd556497c
#
_entry.id   f9909f3e7cb90120aad4696cd556497c
#
_cell.length_a   1.000
_cell.length_b   1.000
_cell.length_c   1.000
_cell.angle_alpha   90.00
_cell.angle_beta   90.00
_cell.angle_gamma   90.00
#
_symmetry.space_group_name_H-M   'P 1'
#
loop_
_entity.id
_entity.type
_entity.pdbx_description
1 polymer ?
#
loop_
_entity_poly.entity_id
_entity_poly.type
_entity_poly.pdbx_seq_one_letter_code
_entity_poly.pdbx_strand_id
1 'polypeptide(L)'
;MGYVWESSKRGRNAAEQTVVIAFFFLLGIVIGSFLNVCITRIPEEMSIVSPGSRCPRCMTPIKPYDNVPVFAWLWLRGKCRSCGAPISVMYPLVELFTGLVFVGCYLEFGISQATVKWLFFSCLIIILTVTDLRVRLLPDVVTWPGFIAGVFFSAFVPPNDTSALVLSLQFFHWLPPERFLGVTEALLGAAFGSLLLLGAATLYKLVRRREGMGMGDVKMMLMVGAFLGIRNVFLTILIGTLLGSFLGIAVIATMYAGGAGRRLAERASRRGLGSVKQIRWLIASQYHLPLGTFLGIAALIVVFVFSSFSIDLARGLP
;
A
#
# COMPACT_ATOMS: atom_id res chain seq x y z
N MET A 1 21.84 14.91 1.77
CA MET A 1 20.52 15.56 1.60
C MET A 1 19.84 15.98 2.93
N GLY A 2 20.01 15.25 4.04
CA GLY A 2 19.41 15.59 5.33
C GLY A 2 19.84 16.94 5.93
N TYR A 3 21.09 17.36 5.77
CA TYR A 3 21.60 18.63 6.30
C TYR A 3 20.91 19.87 5.72
N VAL A 4 20.60 19.85 4.42
CA VAL A 4 19.92 20.99 3.75
C VAL A 4 18.49 21.12 4.25
N TRP A 5 17.84 20.01 4.60
CA TRP A 5 16.48 20.00 5.09
C TRP A 5 16.36 20.52 6.55
N GLU A 6 17.27 20.10 7.44
CA GLU A 6 17.26 20.60 8.84
C GLU A 6 17.58 22.08 8.93
N SER A 7 18.50 22.60 8.09
CA SER A 7 18.74 24.03 8.02
C SER A 7 17.51 24.80 7.49
N SER A 8 16.75 24.21 6.58
CA SER A 8 15.51 24.78 6.07
C SER A 8 14.35 24.76 7.09
N LYS A 9 14.32 23.79 8.02
CA LYS A 9 13.35 23.78 9.13
C LYS A 9 13.59 24.92 10.12
N ARG A 10 14.84 25.25 10.40
CA ARG A 10 15.22 26.25 11.42
C ARG A 10 14.90 27.71 11.03
N GLY A 11 14.68 27.99 9.75
CA GLY A 11 14.45 29.35 9.23
C GLY A 11 13.01 29.70 8.84
N ARG A 12 12.08 28.73 8.86
CA ARG A 12 10.68 28.99 8.50
C ARG A 12 9.85 29.33 9.73
N ASN A 13 9.09 30.44 9.65
CA ASN A 13 8.12 30.83 10.66
C ASN A 13 7.06 29.71 10.80
N ALA A 14 6.58 29.47 12.02
CA ALA A 14 5.57 28.45 12.32
C ALA A 14 4.31 28.59 11.42
N ALA A 15 3.96 29.81 11.06
CA ALA A 15 2.85 30.10 10.13
C ALA A 15 3.10 29.57 8.71
N GLU A 16 4.29 29.73 8.14
CA GLU A 16 4.66 29.21 6.82
C GLU A 16 4.64 27.67 6.81
N GLN A 17 5.14 27.04 7.87
CA GLN A 17 5.11 25.59 8.00
C GLN A 17 3.68 25.06 8.06
N THR A 18 2.79 25.74 8.78
CA THR A 18 1.37 25.37 8.88
C THR A 18 0.69 25.47 7.51
N VAL A 19 0.96 26.52 6.74
CA VAL A 19 0.40 26.69 5.38
C VAL A 19 0.84 25.57 4.45
N VAL A 20 2.12 25.17 4.50
CA VAL A 20 2.62 24.07 3.66
C VAL A 20 2.04 22.71 4.08
N ILE A 21 1.89 22.46 5.38
CA ILE A 21 1.22 21.24 5.89
C ILE A 21 -0.23 21.20 5.40
N ALA A 22 -0.97 22.32 5.51
CA ALA A 22 -2.33 22.40 5.03
C ALA A 22 -2.42 22.18 3.51
N PHE A 23 -1.48 22.72 2.74
CA PHE A 23 -1.40 22.47 1.30
C PHE A 23 -1.23 20.99 0.96
N PHE A 24 -0.25 20.28 1.59
CA PHE A 24 -0.05 18.86 1.36
C PHE A 24 -1.24 18.02 1.80
N PHE A 25 -1.89 18.38 2.91
CA PHE A 25 -3.10 17.71 3.36
C PHE A 25 -4.24 17.87 2.35
N LEU A 26 -4.53 19.09 1.91
CA LEU A 26 -5.57 19.37 0.92
C LEU A 26 -5.27 18.70 -0.42
N LEU A 27 -4.04 18.76 -0.89
CA LEU A 27 -3.61 18.04 -2.09
C LEU A 27 -3.84 16.53 -1.94
N GLY A 28 -3.49 15.97 -0.79
CA GLY A 28 -3.66 14.54 -0.52
C GLY A 28 -5.12 14.10 -0.50
N ILE A 29 -6.04 14.88 0.09
CA ILE A 29 -7.47 14.51 0.08
C ILE A 29 -8.09 14.64 -1.33
N VAL A 30 -7.65 15.60 -2.14
CA VAL A 30 -8.10 15.72 -3.55
C VAL A 30 -7.58 14.53 -4.37
N ILE A 31 -6.30 14.18 -4.24
CA ILE A 31 -5.73 12.99 -4.87
C ILE A 31 -6.44 11.74 -4.36
N GLY A 32 -6.69 11.61 -3.05
CA GLY A 32 -7.41 10.49 -2.45
C GLY A 32 -8.80 10.27 -3.04
N SER A 33 -9.50 11.35 -3.39
CA SER A 33 -10.79 11.26 -4.09
C SER A 33 -10.63 10.65 -5.49
N PHE A 34 -9.57 11.00 -6.21
CA PHE A 34 -9.23 10.36 -7.48
C PHE A 34 -8.80 8.89 -7.30
N LEU A 35 -8.03 8.56 -6.24
CA LEU A 35 -7.68 7.18 -5.93
C LEU A 35 -8.92 6.32 -5.70
N ASN A 36 -9.97 6.86 -5.08
CA ASN A 36 -11.25 6.15 -4.94
C ASN A 36 -11.87 5.77 -6.29
N VAL A 37 -11.75 6.63 -7.31
CA VAL A 37 -12.18 6.30 -8.67
C VAL A 37 -11.34 5.15 -9.24
N CYS A 38 -10.02 5.19 -9.08
CA CYS A 38 -9.12 4.11 -9.51
C CYS A 38 -9.47 2.80 -8.80
N ILE A 39 -9.61 2.81 -7.47
CA ILE A 39 -9.93 1.63 -6.63
C ILE A 39 -11.25 0.97 -7.04
N THR A 40 -12.23 1.76 -7.49
CA THR A 40 -13.53 1.23 -7.87
C THR A 40 -13.60 0.78 -9.32
N ARG A 41 -12.96 1.50 -10.23
CA ARG A 41 -13.12 1.28 -11.68
C ARG A 41 -12.08 0.36 -12.30
N ILE A 42 -10.83 0.41 -11.83
CA ILE A 42 -9.77 -0.43 -12.42
C ILE A 42 -10.08 -1.92 -12.30
N PRO A 43 -10.55 -2.46 -11.15
CA PRO A 43 -10.89 -3.87 -11.06
C PRO A 43 -12.08 -4.29 -11.94
N GLU A 44 -12.94 -3.34 -12.29
CA GLU A 44 -14.11 -3.56 -13.16
C GLU A 44 -13.81 -3.24 -14.64
N GLU A 45 -12.53 -3.01 -14.97
CA GLU A 45 -12.04 -2.66 -16.32
C GLU A 45 -12.74 -1.43 -16.93
N MET A 46 -13.25 -0.54 -16.06
CA MET A 46 -13.93 0.67 -16.47
C MET A 46 -12.96 1.84 -16.67
N SER A 47 -13.29 2.74 -17.60
CA SER A 47 -12.53 3.97 -17.80
C SER A 47 -12.53 4.85 -16.53
N ILE A 48 -11.33 5.29 -16.12
CA ILE A 48 -11.15 6.23 -14.99
C ILE A 48 -11.49 7.68 -15.36
N VAL A 49 -11.63 7.99 -16.66
CA VAL A 49 -11.87 9.35 -17.15
C VAL A 49 -13.35 9.59 -17.42
N SER A 50 -14.02 8.67 -18.10
CA SER A 50 -15.42 8.82 -18.51
C SER A 50 -16.20 7.53 -18.26
N PRO A 51 -17.46 7.63 -17.86
CA PRO A 51 -18.24 8.82 -17.51
C PRO A 51 -17.84 9.41 -16.14
N GLY A 52 -18.27 10.65 -15.83
CA GLY A 52 -18.06 11.28 -14.52
C GLY A 52 -18.66 10.47 -13.36
N SER A 53 -18.39 10.89 -12.12
CA SER A 53 -18.90 10.24 -10.90
C SER A 53 -20.42 10.24 -10.86
N ARG A 54 -21.01 9.07 -10.53
CA ARG A 54 -22.47 8.87 -10.45
C ARG A 54 -22.82 7.95 -9.30
N CYS A 55 -24.04 8.09 -8.79
CA CYS A 55 -24.54 7.19 -7.77
C CYS A 55 -24.73 5.77 -8.34
N PRO A 56 -24.17 4.71 -7.74
CA PRO A 56 -24.30 3.35 -8.27
C PRO A 56 -25.74 2.80 -8.23
N ARG A 57 -26.61 3.41 -7.41
CA ARG A 57 -27.99 2.93 -7.24
C ARG A 57 -28.99 3.63 -8.17
N CYS A 58 -28.95 4.96 -8.26
CA CYS A 58 -29.89 5.73 -9.09
C CYS A 58 -29.29 6.27 -10.38
N MET A 59 -27.99 6.03 -10.63
CA MET A 59 -27.23 6.46 -11.80
C MET A 59 -27.19 7.96 -12.04
N THR A 60 -27.72 8.76 -11.10
CA THR A 60 -27.69 10.25 -11.17
C THR A 60 -26.25 10.74 -11.09
N PRO A 61 -25.82 11.63 -12.00
CA PRO A 61 -24.50 12.25 -11.93
C PRO A 61 -24.31 13.02 -10.62
N ILE A 62 -23.12 12.88 -10.02
CA ILE A 62 -22.75 13.62 -8.81
C ILE A 62 -22.33 15.03 -9.22
N LYS A 63 -22.96 16.05 -8.63
CA LYS A 63 -22.61 17.44 -8.90
C LYS A 63 -21.23 17.79 -8.32
N PRO A 64 -20.47 18.72 -8.92
CA PRO A 64 -19.12 19.04 -8.44
C PRO A 64 -19.04 19.39 -6.95
N TYR A 65 -20.00 20.12 -6.42
CA TYR A 65 -20.06 20.46 -4.99
C TYR A 65 -20.42 19.28 -4.07
N ASP A 66 -21.02 18.22 -4.59
CA ASP A 66 -21.27 16.96 -3.88
C ASP A 66 -20.07 15.97 -4.02
N ASN A 67 -19.03 16.38 -4.75
CA ASN A 67 -17.81 15.62 -4.92
C ASN A 67 -16.61 16.25 -4.20
N VAL A 68 -16.85 17.25 -3.32
CA VAL A 68 -15.79 17.83 -2.48
C VAL A 68 -15.36 16.76 -1.46
N PRO A 69 -14.07 16.34 -1.49
CA PRO A 69 -13.61 15.23 -0.68
C PRO A 69 -13.88 15.44 0.82
N VAL A 70 -14.26 14.38 1.52
CA VAL A 70 -14.60 14.35 2.95
C VAL A 70 -15.82 15.21 3.31
N PHE A 71 -15.80 16.50 2.93
CA PHE A 71 -16.84 17.48 3.31
C PHE A 71 -18.20 17.13 2.72
N ALA A 72 -18.27 16.71 1.45
CA ALA A 72 -19.53 16.33 0.82
C ALA A 72 -20.16 15.11 1.52
N TRP A 73 -19.33 14.13 1.90
CA TRP A 73 -19.82 12.95 2.63
C TRP A 73 -20.40 13.34 3.99
N LEU A 74 -19.72 14.20 4.73
CA LEU A 74 -20.20 14.71 6.04
C LEU A 74 -21.49 15.52 5.87
N TRP A 75 -21.54 16.43 4.90
CA TRP A 75 -22.70 17.27 4.64
C TRP A 75 -23.93 16.47 4.23
N LEU A 76 -23.72 15.45 3.39
CA LEU A 76 -24.78 14.53 2.95
C LEU A 76 -25.08 13.42 3.99
N ARG A 77 -24.40 13.43 5.14
CA ARG A 77 -24.53 12.40 6.18
C ARG A 77 -24.38 10.99 5.64
N GLY A 78 -23.43 10.79 4.70
CA GLY A 78 -23.17 9.52 4.07
C GLY A 78 -24.30 8.99 3.18
N LYS A 79 -25.14 9.85 2.62
CA LYS A 79 -26.29 9.47 1.78
C LYS A 79 -26.30 10.19 0.44
N CYS A 80 -26.75 9.51 -0.61
CA CYS A 80 -26.95 10.13 -1.92
C CYS A 80 -28.04 11.22 -1.84
N ARG A 81 -27.77 12.40 -2.40
CA ARG A 81 -28.71 13.53 -2.43
C ARG A 81 -30.04 13.18 -3.13
N SER A 82 -29.98 12.37 -4.20
CA SER A 82 -31.14 12.08 -5.03
C SER A 82 -31.99 10.93 -4.53
N CYS A 83 -31.38 9.81 -4.09
CA CYS A 83 -32.11 8.59 -3.74
C CYS A 83 -31.93 8.15 -2.28
N GLY A 84 -31.15 8.88 -1.47
CA GLY A 84 -30.92 8.54 -0.07
C GLY A 84 -30.10 7.26 0.16
N ALA A 85 -29.59 6.60 -0.87
CA ALA A 85 -28.77 5.41 -0.74
C ALA A 85 -27.49 5.70 0.07
N PRO A 86 -27.03 4.78 0.96
CA PRO A 86 -25.83 4.99 1.75
C PRO A 86 -24.59 5.03 0.89
N ILE A 87 -23.68 5.97 1.19
CA ILE A 87 -22.35 6.09 0.58
C ILE A 87 -21.36 5.45 1.56
N SER A 88 -20.52 4.54 1.06
CA SER A 88 -19.54 3.82 1.88
C SER A 88 -18.60 4.78 2.62
N VAL A 89 -18.33 4.49 3.89
CA VAL A 89 -17.34 5.21 4.72
C VAL A 89 -15.91 5.05 4.17
N MET A 90 -15.66 4.03 3.35
CA MET A 90 -14.36 3.82 2.71
C MET A 90 -13.91 5.04 1.89
N TYR A 91 -14.84 5.76 1.24
CA TYR A 91 -14.50 6.93 0.44
C TYR A 91 -13.80 8.03 1.27
N PRO A 92 -14.43 8.60 2.30
CA PRO A 92 -13.76 9.62 3.11
C PRO A 92 -12.57 9.06 3.90
N LEU A 93 -12.52 7.77 4.24
CA LEU A 93 -11.35 7.17 4.89
C LEU A 93 -10.12 7.16 3.97
N VAL A 94 -10.28 6.76 2.71
CA VAL A 94 -9.18 6.79 1.73
C VAL A 94 -8.71 8.23 1.50
N GLU A 95 -9.62 9.19 1.39
CA GLU A 95 -9.31 10.60 1.20
C GLU A 95 -8.49 11.16 2.38
N LEU A 96 -8.97 10.96 3.61
CA LEU A 96 -8.26 11.39 4.83
C LEU A 96 -6.92 10.69 4.98
N PHE A 97 -6.87 9.39 4.77
CA PHE A 97 -5.63 8.63 4.88
C PHE A 97 -4.59 9.11 3.86
N THR A 98 -4.99 9.36 2.61
CA THR A 98 -4.10 9.93 1.59
C THR A 98 -3.60 11.31 2.01
N GLY A 99 -4.49 12.16 2.57
CA GLY A 99 -4.10 13.46 3.12
C GLY A 99 -3.03 13.35 4.21
N LEU A 100 -3.21 12.44 5.17
CA LEU A 100 -2.25 12.20 6.25
C LEU A 100 -0.91 11.66 5.73
N VAL A 101 -0.94 10.72 4.78
CA VAL A 101 0.27 10.19 4.13
C VAL A 101 1.04 11.29 3.40
N PHE A 102 0.36 12.20 2.70
CA PHE A 102 0.99 13.32 2.01
C PHE A 102 1.67 14.29 2.99
N VAL A 103 1.02 14.59 4.10
CA VAL A 103 1.64 15.36 5.19
C VAL A 103 2.87 14.63 5.75
N GLY A 104 2.75 13.31 5.99
CA GLY A 104 3.87 12.49 6.45
C GLY A 104 5.07 12.55 5.50
N CYS A 105 4.83 12.41 4.18
CA CYS A 105 5.90 12.54 3.18
C CYS A 105 6.56 13.93 3.21
N TYR A 106 5.77 15.00 3.35
CA TYR A 106 6.33 16.34 3.49
C TYR A 106 7.15 16.50 4.78
N LEU A 107 6.65 16.02 5.90
CA LEU A 107 7.36 16.14 7.19
C LEU A 107 8.67 15.36 7.20
N GLU A 108 8.73 14.22 6.51
CA GLU A 108 9.92 13.36 6.44
C GLU A 108 10.94 13.87 5.41
N PHE A 109 10.49 14.16 4.19
CA PHE A 109 11.38 14.43 3.05
C PHE A 109 11.44 15.90 2.66
N GLY A 110 10.61 16.77 3.24
CA GLY A 110 10.53 18.19 2.91
C GLY A 110 9.99 18.46 1.50
N ILE A 111 10.39 19.59 0.92
CA ILE A 111 10.14 19.91 -0.49
C ILE A 111 11.35 19.44 -1.29
N SER A 112 11.31 18.22 -1.80
CA SER A 112 12.42 17.57 -2.49
C SER A 112 11.93 16.60 -3.58
N GLN A 113 12.85 16.12 -4.41
CA GLN A 113 12.54 15.06 -5.38
C GLN A 113 12.12 13.75 -4.68
N ALA A 114 12.67 13.48 -3.50
CA ALA A 114 12.27 12.33 -2.69
C ALA A 114 10.79 12.41 -2.29
N THR A 115 10.29 13.59 -1.95
CA THR A 115 8.86 13.78 -1.64
C THR A 115 7.99 13.37 -2.84
N VAL A 116 8.33 13.79 -4.05
CA VAL A 116 7.58 13.42 -5.26
C VAL A 116 7.60 11.91 -5.47
N LYS A 117 8.76 11.26 -5.33
CA LYS A 117 8.90 9.78 -5.40
C LYS A 117 7.96 9.10 -4.42
N TRP A 118 7.97 9.51 -3.15
CA TRP A 118 7.20 8.84 -2.10
C TRP A 118 5.72 9.16 -2.12
N LEU A 119 5.32 10.35 -2.57
CA LEU A 119 3.92 10.68 -2.84
C LEU A 119 3.35 9.78 -3.95
N PHE A 120 4.09 9.62 -5.04
CA PHE A 120 3.68 8.75 -6.15
C PHE A 120 3.60 7.29 -5.71
N PHE A 121 4.63 6.79 -5.02
CA PHE A 121 4.64 5.43 -4.46
C PHE A 121 3.45 5.19 -3.52
N SER A 122 3.17 6.13 -2.62
CA SER A 122 2.05 6.02 -1.68
C SER A 122 0.70 5.93 -2.39
N CYS A 123 0.49 6.69 -3.47
CA CYS A 123 -0.72 6.58 -4.28
C CYS A 123 -0.90 5.17 -4.86
N LEU A 124 0.17 4.58 -5.43
CA LEU A 124 0.14 3.22 -5.98
C LEU A 124 -0.18 2.20 -4.89
N ILE A 125 0.49 2.31 -3.74
CA ILE A 125 0.30 1.40 -2.60
C ILE A 125 -1.12 1.52 -2.05
N ILE A 126 -1.68 2.72 -1.91
CA ILE A 126 -3.06 2.91 -1.43
C ILE A 126 -4.05 2.26 -2.39
N ILE A 127 -3.89 2.46 -3.72
CA ILE A 127 -4.75 1.79 -4.71
C ILE A 127 -4.68 0.27 -4.53
N LEU A 128 -3.48 -0.31 -4.53
CA LEU A 128 -3.30 -1.77 -4.46
C LEU A 128 -3.83 -2.33 -3.14
N THR A 129 -3.49 -1.70 -2.01
CA THR A 129 -3.91 -2.12 -0.67
C THR A 129 -5.43 -2.13 -0.52
N VAL A 130 -6.10 -1.04 -0.94
CA VAL A 130 -7.55 -0.95 -0.79
C VAL A 130 -8.29 -1.83 -1.81
N THR A 131 -7.73 -1.99 -3.01
CA THR A 131 -8.29 -2.90 -4.03
C THR A 131 -8.18 -4.35 -3.57
N ASP A 132 -7.02 -4.77 -3.04
CA ASP A 132 -6.82 -6.11 -2.49
C ASP A 132 -7.76 -6.38 -1.30
N LEU A 133 -7.94 -5.39 -0.41
CA LEU A 133 -8.87 -5.49 0.72
C LEU A 133 -10.32 -5.68 0.28
N ARG A 134 -10.74 -5.04 -0.84
CA ARG A 134 -12.13 -5.07 -1.33
C ARG A 134 -12.45 -6.28 -2.19
N VAL A 135 -11.60 -6.55 -3.17
CA VAL A 135 -11.87 -7.55 -4.22
C VAL A 135 -10.78 -8.62 -4.36
N ARG A 136 -9.72 -8.53 -3.55
CA ARG A 136 -8.57 -9.45 -3.56
C ARG A 136 -7.90 -9.56 -4.93
N LEU A 137 -7.78 -8.43 -5.60
CA LEU A 137 -7.18 -8.30 -6.91
C LEU A 137 -6.14 -7.20 -6.89
N LEU A 138 -4.97 -7.49 -7.43
CA LEU A 138 -3.87 -6.54 -7.62
C LEU A 138 -3.74 -6.26 -9.13
N PRO A 139 -4.26 -5.11 -9.62
CA PRO A 139 -4.35 -4.87 -11.07
C PRO A 139 -2.99 -4.64 -11.70
N ASP A 140 -2.73 -5.34 -12.81
CA ASP A 140 -1.50 -5.23 -13.59
C ASP A 140 -1.29 -3.81 -14.16
N VAL A 141 -2.39 -3.12 -14.48
CA VAL A 141 -2.40 -1.72 -14.94
C VAL A 141 -1.78 -0.75 -13.91
N VAL A 142 -1.71 -1.12 -12.63
CA VAL A 142 -1.07 -0.33 -11.57
C VAL A 142 0.34 -0.85 -11.30
N THR A 143 0.54 -2.17 -11.22
CA THR A 143 1.82 -2.76 -10.82
C THR A 143 2.91 -2.58 -11.87
N TRP A 144 2.62 -2.77 -13.17
CA TRP A 144 3.63 -2.64 -14.22
C TRP A 144 4.08 -1.18 -14.45
N PRO A 145 3.18 -0.21 -14.65
CA PRO A 145 3.60 1.19 -14.74
C PRO A 145 4.27 1.66 -13.45
N GLY A 146 3.82 1.16 -12.29
CA GLY A 146 4.45 1.44 -11.00
C GLY A 146 5.88 0.92 -10.93
N PHE A 147 6.16 -0.28 -11.42
CA PHE A 147 7.52 -0.81 -11.51
C PHE A 147 8.43 0.08 -12.37
N ILE A 148 7.97 0.45 -13.57
CA ILE A 148 8.72 1.34 -14.47
C ILE A 148 9.00 2.68 -13.80
N ALA A 149 7.98 3.26 -13.14
CA ALA A 149 8.13 4.50 -12.40
C ALA A 149 9.13 4.35 -11.23
N GLY A 150 9.13 3.22 -10.52
CA GLY A 150 10.09 2.93 -9.44
C GLY A 150 11.53 2.96 -9.94
N VAL A 151 11.81 2.29 -11.06
CA VAL A 151 13.14 2.31 -11.70
C VAL A 151 13.50 3.73 -12.15
N PHE A 152 12.57 4.45 -12.78
CA PHE A 152 12.77 5.83 -13.22
C PHE A 152 13.11 6.77 -12.06
N PHE A 153 12.31 6.77 -11.01
CA PHE A 153 12.57 7.60 -9.83
C PHE A 153 13.89 7.26 -9.15
N SER A 154 14.27 5.99 -9.14
CA SER A 154 15.51 5.52 -8.50
C SER A 154 16.78 5.96 -9.23
N ALA A 155 16.69 6.38 -10.49
CA ALA A 155 17.78 7.04 -11.20
C ALA A 155 18.09 8.45 -10.67
N PHE A 156 17.12 9.14 -10.05
CA PHE A 156 17.27 10.50 -9.52
C PHE A 156 17.33 10.51 -7.99
N VAL A 157 16.59 9.59 -7.35
CA VAL A 157 16.51 9.42 -5.90
C VAL A 157 16.76 7.94 -5.61
N PRO A 158 18.02 7.52 -5.46
CA PRO A 158 18.35 6.12 -5.19
C PRO A 158 17.61 5.58 -3.97
N PRO A 159 17.28 4.28 -3.92
CA PRO A 159 16.89 3.63 -2.69
C PRO A 159 17.98 3.82 -1.62
N ASN A 160 17.58 3.94 -0.35
CA ASN A 160 18.53 4.03 0.77
C ASN A 160 19.09 2.61 1.07
N ASP A 161 19.76 2.04 0.09
CA ASP A 161 20.37 0.70 0.14
C ASP A 161 21.80 0.78 -0.40
N THR A 162 22.69 0.00 0.15
CA THR A 162 24.10 -0.06 -0.26
C THR A 162 24.43 -1.39 -0.94
N SER A 163 23.43 -2.21 -1.22
CA SER A 163 23.60 -3.56 -1.74
C SER A 163 24.29 -3.57 -3.12
N ALA A 164 23.88 -2.67 -4.02
CA ALA A 164 24.49 -2.54 -5.34
C ALA A 164 25.91 -2.01 -5.26
N LEU A 165 26.19 -1.07 -4.34
CA LEU A 165 27.53 -0.55 -4.08
C LEU A 165 28.47 -1.65 -3.58
N VAL A 166 28.03 -2.43 -2.59
CA VAL A 166 28.81 -3.55 -2.05
C VAL A 166 29.10 -4.57 -3.15
N LEU A 167 28.10 -4.92 -3.95
CA LEU A 167 28.25 -5.88 -5.04
C LEU A 167 29.23 -5.37 -6.11
N SER A 168 29.15 -4.10 -6.50
CA SER A 168 30.02 -3.50 -7.50
C SER A 168 31.48 -3.44 -7.05
N LEU A 169 31.71 -3.07 -5.79
CA LEU A 169 33.07 -3.03 -5.23
C LEU A 169 33.66 -4.42 -5.04
N GLN A 170 32.86 -5.39 -4.59
CA GLN A 170 33.33 -6.73 -4.27
C GLN A 170 33.63 -7.58 -5.52
N PHE A 171 32.84 -7.45 -6.59
CA PHE A 171 32.95 -8.27 -7.78
C PHE A 171 33.63 -7.57 -8.98
N PHE A 172 33.43 -6.27 -9.12
CA PHE A 172 33.91 -5.53 -10.29
C PHE A 172 35.04 -4.53 -9.97
N HIS A 173 35.34 -4.28 -8.68
CA HIS A 173 36.32 -3.28 -8.25
C HIS A 173 36.14 -1.90 -8.92
N TRP A 174 34.90 -1.56 -9.26
CA TRP A 174 34.54 -0.35 -9.98
C TRP A 174 33.47 0.42 -9.24
N LEU A 175 33.58 1.75 -9.22
CA LEU A 175 32.58 2.65 -8.61
C LEU A 175 31.69 3.21 -9.73
N PRO A 176 30.47 2.71 -9.92
CA PRO A 176 29.59 3.24 -10.94
C PRO A 176 29.04 4.62 -10.57
N PRO A 177 28.64 5.45 -11.56
CA PRO A 177 27.95 6.73 -11.29
C PRO A 177 26.70 6.52 -10.44
N GLU A 178 26.35 7.51 -9.59
CA GLU A 178 25.24 7.42 -8.64
C GLU A 178 23.89 7.02 -9.29
N ARG A 179 23.62 7.53 -10.49
CA ARG A 179 22.41 7.17 -11.26
C ARG A 179 22.37 5.68 -11.62
N PHE A 180 23.51 5.11 -11.97
CA PHE A 180 23.63 3.70 -12.28
C PHE A 180 23.42 2.84 -11.04
N LEU A 181 23.97 3.27 -9.91
CA LEU A 181 23.75 2.61 -8.62
C LEU A 181 22.26 2.60 -8.25
N GLY A 182 21.57 3.74 -8.37
CA GLY A 182 20.14 3.81 -8.05
C GLY A 182 19.28 2.88 -8.91
N VAL A 183 19.56 2.80 -10.22
CA VAL A 183 18.85 1.89 -11.13
C VAL A 183 19.16 0.42 -10.81
N THR A 184 20.43 0.09 -10.55
CA THR A 184 20.82 -1.29 -10.21
C THR A 184 20.21 -1.72 -8.86
N GLU A 185 20.17 -0.86 -7.84
CA GLU A 185 19.50 -1.13 -6.58
C GLU A 185 17.99 -1.35 -6.76
N ALA A 186 17.35 -0.55 -7.61
CA ALA A 186 15.93 -0.73 -7.93
C ALA A 186 15.68 -2.09 -8.61
N LEU A 187 16.48 -2.47 -9.59
CA LEU A 187 16.34 -3.74 -10.30
C LEU A 187 16.64 -4.94 -9.39
N LEU A 188 17.69 -4.85 -8.56
CA LEU A 188 18.03 -5.89 -7.60
C LEU A 188 16.93 -6.03 -6.52
N GLY A 189 16.40 -4.92 -6.01
CA GLY A 189 15.29 -4.94 -5.06
C GLY A 189 14.03 -5.54 -5.67
N ALA A 190 13.70 -5.17 -6.91
CA ALA A 190 12.57 -5.73 -7.64
C ALA A 190 12.72 -7.23 -7.86
N ALA A 191 13.89 -7.67 -8.34
CA ALA A 191 14.19 -9.09 -8.55
C ALA A 191 14.13 -9.86 -7.23
N PHE A 192 14.77 -9.36 -6.17
CA PHE A 192 14.79 -10.01 -4.87
C PHE A 192 13.39 -10.17 -4.29
N GLY A 193 12.60 -9.09 -4.24
CA GLY A 193 11.24 -9.12 -3.68
C GLY A 193 10.31 -10.07 -4.44
N SER A 194 10.35 -10.03 -5.78
CA SER A 194 9.52 -10.90 -6.62
C SER A 194 9.98 -12.35 -6.58
N LEU A 195 11.28 -12.63 -6.64
CA LEU A 195 11.81 -13.99 -6.62
C LEU A 195 11.63 -14.66 -5.26
N LEU A 196 11.73 -13.92 -4.15
CA LEU A 196 11.49 -14.44 -2.81
C LEU A 196 10.04 -14.93 -2.66
N LEU A 197 9.07 -14.12 -3.08
CA LEU A 197 7.66 -14.55 -3.04
C LEU A 197 7.34 -15.63 -4.06
N LEU A 198 7.90 -15.55 -5.25
CA LEU A 198 7.72 -16.59 -6.27
C LEU A 198 8.30 -17.93 -5.79
N GLY A 199 9.48 -17.91 -5.16
CA GLY A 199 10.11 -19.08 -4.55
C GLY A 199 9.25 -19.68 -3.44
N ALA A 200 8.71 -18.86 -2.55
CA ALA A 200 7.79 -19.28 -1.51
C ALA A 200 6.50 -19.89 -2.10
N ALA A 201 5.91 -19.25 -3.11
CA ALA A 201 4.70 -19.73 -3.78
C ALA A 201 4.93 -21.07 -4.51
N THR A 202 6.05 -21.20 -5.23
CA THR A 202 6.41 -22.46 -5.92
C THR A 202 6.73 -23.59 -4.96
N LEU A 203 7.45 -23.32 -3.89
CA LEU A 203 7.73 -24.29 -2.82
C LEU A 203 6.43 -24.77 -2.17
N TYR A 204 5.53 -23.84 -1.83
CA TYR A 204 4.23 -24.19 -1.28
C TYR A 204 3.41 -25.08 -2.25
N LYS A 205 3.38 -24.71 -3.54
CA LYS A 205 2.68 -25.48 -4.59
C LYS A 205 3.28 -26.89 -4.73
N LEU A 206 4.60 -27.03 -4.65
CA LEU A 206 5.30 -28.30 -4.74
C LEU A 206 4.96 -29.21 -3.55
N VAL A 207 4.96 -28.67 -2.31
CA VAL A 207 4.70 -29.44 -1.09
C VAL A 207 3.21 -29.77 -0.90
N ARG A 208 2.34 -28.78 -1.12
CA ARG A 208 0.90 -28.91 -0.83
C ARG A 208 0.05 -29.26 -2.04
N ARG A 209 0.62 -29.21 -3.26
CA ARG A 209 -0.08 -29.43 -4.54
C ARG A 209 -1.32 -28.53 -4.73
N ARG A 210 -1.30 -27.35 -4.12
CA ARG A 210 -2.37 -26.34 -4.20
C ARG A 210 -1.71 -24.96 -4.36
N GLU A 211 -2.39 -24.07 -5.04
CA GLU A 211 -1.95 -22.68 -5.12
C GLU A 211 -2.19 -21.98 -3.77
N GLY A 212 -1.13 -21.41 -3.20
CA GLY A 212 -1.18 -20.77 -1.87
C GLY A 212 -1.10 -19.26 -1.90
N MET A 213 -0.67 -18.66 -3.02
CA MET A 213 -0.44 -17.22 -3.15
C MET A 213 -0.80 -16.76 -4.56
N GLY A 214 -1.36 -15.56 -4.68
CA GLY A 214 -1.68 -14.94 -5.96
C GLY A 214 -0.42 -14.40 -6.66
N MET A 215 -0.37 -14.50 -8.00
CA MET A 215 0.70 -13.88 -8.80
C MET A 215 0.71 -12.35 -8.69
N GLY A 216 -0.40 -11.75 -8.26
CA GLY A 216 -0.50 -10.31 -7.99
C GLY A 216 0.46 -9.84 -6.90
N ASP A 217 0.61 -10.61 -5.81
CA ASP A 217 1.53 -10.29 -4.70
C ASP A 217 2.99 -10.26 -5.18
N VAL A 218 3.36 -11.19 -6.06
CA VAL A 218 4.70 -11.26 -6.66
C VAL A 218 4.97 -10.00 -7.51
N LYS A 219 4.02 -9.60 -8.35
CA LYS A 219 4.12 -8.39 -9.18
C LYS A 219 4.13 -7.11 -8.33
N MET A 220 3.35 -7.08 -7.25
CA MET A 220 3.37 -5.98 -6.29
C MET A 220 4.75 -5.86 -5.64
N MET A 221 5.38 -6.96 -5.22
CA MET A 221 6.72 -6.92 -4.63
C MET A 221 7.82 -6.58 -5.65
N LEU A 222 7.63 -6.90 -6.93
CA LEU A 222 8.50 -6.39 -8.01
C LEU A 222 8.46 -4.84 -8.04
N MET A 223 7.28 -4.25 -8.02
CA MET A 223 7.10 -2.79 -7.98
C MET A 223 7.68 -2.20 -6.68
N VAL A 224 7.30 -2.74 -5.53
CA VAL A 224 7.76 -2.25 -4.21
C VAL A 224 9.28 -2.31 -4.10
N GLY A 225 9.90 -3.40 -4.57
CA GLY A 225 11.34 -3.57 -4.57
C GLY A 225 12.08 -2.54 -5.43
N ALA A 226 11.48 -2.11 -6.56
CA ALA A 226 12.05 -1.06 -7.41
C ALA A 226 12.11 0.30 -6.71
N PHE A 227 11.19 0.60 -5.79
CA PHE A 227 11.22 1.84 -5.01
C PHE A 227 12.10 1.75 -3.77
N LEU A 228 12.13 0.60 -3.10
CA LEU A 228 12.68 0.43 -1.76
C LEU A 228 14.10 -0.17 -1.72
N GLY A 229 14.53 -0.92 -2.75
CA GLY A 229 15.76 -1.69 -2.72
C GLY A 229 15.64 -3.02 -1.96
N ILE A 230 16.74 -3.81 -1.89
CA ILE A 230 16.74 -5.17 -1.34
C ILE A 230 16.40 -5.19 0.15
N ARG A 231 17.12 -4.39 0.95
CA ARG A 231 16.97 -4.36 2.41
C ARG A 231 15.54 -4.03 2.83
N ASN A 232 15.00 -2.97 2.25
CA ASN A 232 13.69 -2.45 2.66
C ASN A 232 12.54 -3.30 2.09
N VAL A 233 12.69 -3.93 0.92
CA VAL A 233 11.68 -4.89 0.42
C VAL A 233 11.67 -6.17 1.26
N PHE A 234 12.83 -6.62 1.76
CA PHE A 234 12.89 -7.74 2.70
C PHE A 234 12.16 -7.41 4.01
N LEU A 235 12.41 -6.22 4.58
CA LEU A 235 11.68 -5.74 5.76
C LEU A 235 10.18 -5.63 5.51
N THR A 236 9.78 -5.16 4.33
CA THR A 236 8.37 -5.10 3.93
C THR A 236 7.72 -6.47 3.93
N ILE A 237 8.37 -7.48 3.35
CA ILE A 237 7.86 -8.86 3.33
C ILE A 237 7.79 -9.41 4.74
N LEU A 238 8.84 -9.20 5.56
CA LEU A 238 8.87 -9.67 6.94
C LEU A 238 7.74 -9.06 7.78
N ILE A 239 7.63 -7.73 7.78
CA ILE A 239 6.60 -7.02 8.55
C ILE A 239 5.19 -7.38 8.03
N GLY A 240 4.99 -7.40 6.70
CA GLY A 240 3.70 -7.72 6.10
C GLY A 240 3.23 -9.14 6.43
N THR A 241 4.13 -10.12 6.35
CA THR A 241 3.82 -11.52 6.72
C THR A 241 3.56 -11.69 8.21
N LEU A 242 4.29 -11.00 9.08
CA LEU A 242 4.05 -11.00 10.52
C LEU A 242 2.69 -10.36 10.87
N LEU A 243 2.37 -9.18 10.29
CA LEU A 243 1.08 -8.53 10.49
C LEU A 243 -0.07 -9.41 10.01
N GLY A 244 0.05 -9.99 8.81
CA GLY A 244 -0.94 -10.90 8.25
C GLY A 244 -1.13 -12.15 9.11
N SER A 245 -0.04 -12.76 9.59
CA SER A 245 -0.10 -13.94 10.45
C SER A 245 -0.74 -13.63 11.80
N PHE A 246 -0.34 -12.51 12.42
CA PHE A 246 -0.89 -12.10 13.72
C PHE A 246 -2.40 -11.83 13.63
N LEU A 247 -2.82 -11.04 12.62
CA LEU A 247 -4.24 -10.76 12.43
C LEU A 247 -5.02 -12.02 12.04
N GLY A 248 -4.43 -12.90 11.22
CA GLY A 248 -5.03 -14.19 10.87
C GLY A 248 -5.29 -15.06 12.08
N ILE A 249 -4.30 -15.20 12.95
CA ILE A 249 -4.45 -15.94 14.20
C ILE A 249 -5.51 -15.29 15.09
N ALA A 250 -5.51 -13.96 15.22
CA ALA A 250 -6.49 -13.23 16.01
C ALA A 250 -7.94 -13.44 15.48
N VAL A 251 -8.14 -13.38 14.17
CA VAL A 251 -9.45 -13.64 13.55
C VAL A 251 -9.89 -15.08 13.77
N ILE A 252 -9.00 -16.04 13.57
CA ILE A 252 -9.30 -17.46 13.83
C ILE A 252 -9.63 -17.65 15.31
N ALA A 253 -8.85 -17.10 16.23
CA ALA A 253 -9.09 -17.19 17.67
C ALA A 253 -10.44 -16.60 18.06
N THR A 254 -10.81 -15.40 17.54
CA THR A 254 -12.11 -14.81 17.81
C THR A 254 -13.26 -15.62 17.22
N MET A 255 -13.08 -16.23 16.04
CA MET A 255 -14.08 -17.15 15.46
C MET A 255 -14.22 -18.43 16.30
N TYR A 256 -13.14 -18.92 16.89
CA TYR A 256 -13.18 -20.09 17.77
C TYR A 256 -13.71 -19.77 19.17
N ALA A 257 -13.33 -18.65 19.77
CA ALA A 257 -13.78 -18.23 21.10
C ALA A 257 -15.16 -17.56 21.04
N GLY A 258 -15.49 -16.89 19.93
CA GLY A 258 -16.70 -16.10 19.79
C GLY A 258 -17.98 -16.93 19.64
N GLY A 259 -19.03 -16.56 20.38
CA GLY A 259 -20.34 -17.22 20.34
C GLY A 259 -21.01 -17.21 18.95
N ALA A 260 -20.63 -16.28 18.04
CA ALA A 260 -21.20 -16.19 16.70
C ALA A 260 -20.78 -17.38 15.80
N GLY A 261 -19.49 -17.71 15.79
CA GLY A 261 -18.97 -18.87 15.05
C GLY A 261 -19.53 -20.19 15.58
N ARG A 262 -19.70 -20.30 16.89
CA ARG A 262 -20.32 -21.46 17.55
C ARG A 262 -21.79 -21.59 17.14
N ARG A 263 -22.59 -20.51 17.19
CA ARG A 263 -24.01 -20.54 16.80
C ARG A 263 -24.21 -20.87 15.31
N LEU A 264 -23.36 -20.37 14.41
CA LEU A 264 -23.37 -20.73 12.99
C LEU A 264 -23.06 -22.21 12.76
N ALA A 265 -22.03 -22.72 13.42
CA ALA A 265 -21.65 -24.12 13.33
C ALA A 265 -22.71 -25.07 13.93
N GLU A 266 -23.34 -24.70 15.04
CA GLU A 266 -24.45 -25.42 15.63
C GLU A 266 -25.68 -25.49 14.71
N ARG A 267 -26.02 -24.36 14.04
CA ARG A 267 -27.10 -24.31 13.04
C ARG A 267 -26.81 -25.20 11.83
N ALA A 268 -25.58 -25.17 11.33
CA ALA A 268 -25.16 -25.99 10.19
C ALA A 268 -25.10 -27.50 10.57
N SER A 269 -24.65 -27.82 11.79
CA SER A 269 -24.65 -29.19 12.32
C SER A 269 -26.05 -29.76 12.46
N ARG A 270 -27.01 -28.96 12.94
CA ARG A 270 -28.46 -29.35 12.98
C ARG A 270 -29.05 -29.62 11.59
N ARG A 271 -28.44 -29.08 10.51
CA ARG A 271 -28.84 -29.36 9.12
C ARG A 271 -28.09 -30.57 8.52
N GLY A 272 -27.38 -31.34 9.32
CA GLY A 272 -26.67 -32.55 8.84
C GLY A 272 -25.38 -32.30 8.09
N LEU A 273 -24.82 -31.05 8.11
CA LEU A 273 -23.62 -30.66 7.35
C LEU A 273 -22.30 -31.09 8.04
N GLY A 274 -22.34 -31.89 9.09
CA GLY A 274 -21.17 -32.38 9.82
C GLY A 274 -21.10 -31.97 11.28
N SER A 275 -20.03 -32.34 11.97
CA SER A 275 -19.84 -31.95 13.38
C SER A 275 -19.52 -30.47 13.52
N VAL A 276 -19.92 -29.84 14.63
CA VAL A 276 -19.64 -28.43 14.93
C VAL A 276 -18.15 -28.10 14.80
N LYS A 277 -17.28 -29.02 15.21
CA LYS A 277 -15.82 -28.88 15.14
C LYS A 277 -15.30 -28.88 13.69
N GLN A 278 -15.83 -29.74 12.85
CA GLN A 278 -15.51 -29.81 11.40
C GLN A 278 -15.97 -28.53 10.66
N ILE A 279 -17.19 -28.07 10.93
CA ILE A 279 -17.74 -26.88 10.30
C ILE A 279 -16.95 -25.63 10.70
N ARG A 280 -16.57 -25.50 11.99
CA ARG A 280 -15.72 -24.40 12.46
C ARG A 280 -14.35 -24.42 11.79
N TRP A 281 -13.75 -25.60 11.64
CA TRP A 281 -12.48 -25.76 10.93
C TRP A 281 -12.61 -25.41 9.45
N LEU A 282 -13.67 -25.83 8.77
CA LEU A 282 -13.94 -25.47 7.38
C LEU A 282 -14.11 -23.96 7.18
N ILE A 283 -14.88 -23.30 8.05
CA ILE A 283 -15.04 -21.85 8.00
C ILE A 283 -13.69 -21.15 8.18
N ALA A 284 -12.88 -21.58 9.14
CA ALA A 284 -11.56 -21.01 9.40
C ALA A 284 -10.57 -21.28 8.26
N SER A 285 -10.62 -22.46 7.63
CA SER A 285 -9.71 -22.83 6.53
C SER A 285 -10.04 -22.15 5.21
N GLN A 286 -11.27 -21.65 5.04
CA GLN A 286 -11.69 -20.88 3.86
C GLN A 286 -11.45 -19.38 4.00
N TYR A 287 -11.00 -18.93 5.17
CA TYR A 287 -10.72 -17.52 5.38
C TYR A 287 -9.35 -17.16 4.78
N HIS A 288 -9.38 -16.67 3.55
CA HIS A 288 -8.18 -16.17 2.87
C HIS A 288 -7.95 -14.71 3.28
N LEU A 289 -6.82 -14.45 3.93
CA LEU A 289 -6.39 -13.10 4.24
C LEU A 289 -5.83 -12.43 2.98
N PRO A 290 -6.17 -11.15 2.73
CA PRO A 290 -5.60 -10.40 1.62
C PRO A 290 -4.13 -10.08 1.95
N LEU A 291 -3.18 -10.88 1.44
CA LEU A 291 -1.75 -10.70 1.72
C LEU A 291 -1.23 -9.38 1.18
N GLY A 292 -1.64 -8.98 -0.02
CA GLY A 292 -1.27 -7.71 -0.64
C GLY A 292 -1.61 -6.50 0.22
N THR A 293 -2.73 -6.56 0.96
CA THR A 293 -3.10 -5.51 1.91
C THR A 293 -2.06 -5.33 3.02
N PHE A 294 -1.58 -6.43 3.62
CA PHE A 294 -0.56 -6.36 4.69
C PHE A 294 0.80 -5.96 4.15
N LEU A 295 1.16 -6.44 2.97
CA LEU A 295 2.38 -6.02 2.29
C LEU A 295 2.36 -4.53 1.95
N GLY A 296 1.22 -3.99 1.52
CA GLY A 296 1.06 -2.56 1.24
C GLY A 296 1.17 -1.70 2.50
N ILE A 297 0.51 -2.10 3.59
CA ILE A 297 0.64 -1.42 4.88
C ILE A 297 2.10 -1.46 5.35
N ALA A 298 2.75 -2.62 5.27
CA ALA A 298 4.16 -2.77 5.64
C ALA A 298 5.08 -1.90 4.78
N ALA A 299 4.82 -1.78 3.47
CA ALA A 299 5.59 -0.92 2.58
C ALA A 299 5.52 0.56 3.02
N LEU A 300 4.34 1.06 3.40
CA LEU A 300 4.21 2.42 3.94
C LEU A 300 4.93 2.58 5.28
N ILE A 301 4.81 1.60 6.19
CA ILE A 301 5.54 1.62 7.47
C ILE A 301 7.04 1.69 7.22
N VAL A 302 7.57 0.88 6.31
CA VAL A 302 9.00 0.87 5.98
C VAL A 302 9.46 2.22 5.44
N VAL A 303 8.68 2.87 4.58
CA VAL A 303 9.01 4.21 4.08
C VAL A 303 9.15 5.23 5.21
N PHE A 304 8.23 5.25 6.17
CA PHE A 304 8.23 6.29 7.21
C PHE A 304 9.13 5.98 8.42
N VAL A 305 9.29 4.70 8.77
CA VAL A 305 10.05 4.32 9.97
C VAL A 305 11.52 4.08 9.65
N PHE A 306 11.82 3.44 8.51
CA PHE A 306 13.19 3.02 8.21
C PHE A 306 13.95 3.98 7.28
N SER A 307 13.27 4.92 6.61
CA SER A 307 13.96 6.01 5.89
C SER A 307 14.69 6.95 6.86
N SER A 308 14.08 7.23 8.02
CA SER A 308 14.68 8.05 9.08
C SER A 308 15.90 7.37 9.73
N PHE A 309 15.81 6.07 9.97
CA PHE A 309 16.86 5.31 10.67
C PHE A 309 18.15 5.16 9.85
N SER A 310 18.07 5.14 8.52
CA SER A 310 19.24 5.09 7.64
C SER A 310 20.02 6.40 7.63
N ILE A 311 19.36 7.52 7.88
CA ILE A 311 19.98 8.84 7.97
C ILE A 311 20.80 8.97 9.27
N ASP A 312 20.33 8.41 10.36
CA ASP A 312 21.00 8.49 11.67
C ASP A 312 22.22 7.57 11.77
N LEU A 313 22.18 6.39 11.14
CA LEU A 313 23.35 5.51 11.03
C LEU A 313 24.48 6.11 10.18
N ALA A 314 24.14 6.82 9.11
CA ALA A 314 25.12 7.54 8.29
C ALA A 314 25.76 8.75 9.04
N ARG A 315 25.09 9.27 10.07
CA ARG A 315 25.60 10.35 10.95
C ARG A 315 26.50 9.85 12.08
N GLY A 316 26.45 8.56 12.40
CA GLY A 316 27.20 7.95 13.51
C GLY A 316 28.53 7.29 13.09
N LEU A 317 28.90 7.34 11.82
CA LEU A 317 30.24 6.90 11.35
C LEU A 317 31.17 8.11 11.38
N PRO A 318 32.32 8.02 12.13
CA PRO A 318 33.31 9.08 12.26
C PRO A 318 33.99 9.40 10.94
#